data_36bbf7f6895885a55cad398e51c4e313
#
_entry.id   36bbf7f6895885a55cad398e51c4e313
#
_cell.length_a   1.000
_cell.length_b   1.000
_cell.length_c   1.000
_cell.angle_alpha   90.00
_cell.angle_beta   90.00
_cell.angle_gamma   90.00
#
_symmetry.space_group_name_H-M   'P 1'
#
loop_
_entity.id
_entity.type
_entity.pdbx_description
1 polymer ?
#
loop_
_entity_poly.entity_id
_entity_poly.type
_entity_poly.pdbx_seq_one_letter_code
_entity_poly.pdbx_strand_id
1 'polypeptide(L)'
;MNRTPLLLMVLVTLLAAAGWLFSKEAISELPPAAFIGSRFLLAALLLLPLAWLREPPPSRAQMLRAAGCGTLLGASLLLWVTAISQSDALGSGAFIMSVATLMAPLAAWAAFRAKPGRHYWLTLPIAIAGLLLLSSSTHWGVSLSLFWFLAAATTLGIQLAVHRHFAQSIAPTWLTCIQLAMTGLLGTLLFLLTEQWPEAGVSHSIWGWFAASVLIATTLRYWLLTHALSKMTTAHAALMMLLEPVWTLILSTLFYGEPLGGAKLAGAGLVLYQLPLLLRSARLKTPV
;
A
#
# COMPACT_ATOMS: atom_id res chain seq x y z
N MET A 1 -1.23 24.79 9.15
CA MET A 1 -0.87 23.54 8.46
C MET A 1 -1.89 23.26 7.37
N ASN A 2 -1.40 23.04 6.16
CA ASN A 2 -2.28 22.71 5.04
C ASN A 2 -2.97 21.36 5.34
N ARG A 3 -4.29 21.33 5.47
CA ARG A 3 -5.07 20.10 5.76
C ARG A 3 -5.12 19.14 4.56
N THR A 4 -4.77 19.66 3.37
CA THR A 4 -4.84 18.92 2.10
C THR A 4 -4.07 17.59 2.10
N PRO A 5 -2.80 17.48 2.55
CA PRO A 5 -2.10 16.19 2.55
C PRO A 5 -2.72 15.15 3.47
N LEU A 6 -3.31 15.57 4.59
CA LEU A 6 -3.98 14.66 5.51
C LEU A 6 -5.28 14.09 4.91
N LEU A 7 -6.10 14.96 4.30
CA LEU A 7 -7.31 14.53 3.60
C LEU A 7 -7.00 13.60 2.43
N LEU A 8 -5.94 13.89 1.67
CA LEU A 8 -5.44 13.01 0.61
C LEU A 8 -5.08 11.63 1.16
N MET A 9 -4.38 11.56 2.32
CA MET A 9 -4.03 10.28 2.92
C MET A 9 -5.24 9.50 3.43
N VAL A 10 -6.26 10.15 4.01
CA VAL A 10 -7.51 9.48 4.37
C VAL A 10 -8.15 8.85 3.13
N LEU A 11 -8.25 9.61 2.03
CA LEU A 11 -8.79 9.10 0.77
C LEU A 11 -7.92 7.95 0.22
N VAL A 12 -6.60 8.07 0.24
CA VAL A 12 -5.66 7.04 -0.19
C VAL A 12 -5.89 5.73 0.57
N THR A 13 -6.08 5.77 1.89
CA THR A 13 -6.32 4.57 2.70
C THR A 13 -7.67 3.94 2.43
N LEU A 14 -8.70 4.74 2.17
CA LEU A 14 -10.01 4.23 1.76
C LEU A 14 -9.95 3.54 0.39
N LEU A 15 -9.27 4.18 -0.60
CA LEU A 15 -9.06 3.58 -1.92
C LEU A 15 -8.20 2.31 -1.86
N ALA A 16 -7.25 2.26 -0.92
CA ALA A 16 -6.45 1.07 -0.66
C ALA A 16 -7.32 -0.09 -0.14
N ALA A 17 -8.17 0.18 0.84
CA ALA A 17 -9.09 -0.81 1.40
C ALA A 17 -10.09 -1.33 0.33
N ALA A 18 -10.63 -0.44 -0.50
CA ALA A 18 -11.45 -0.85 -1.65
C ALA A 18 -10.64 -1.72 -2.64
N GLY A 19 -9.35 -1.44 -2.78
CA GLY A 19 -8.44 -2.22 -3.62
C GLY A 19 -8.27 -3.67 -3.18
N TRP A 20 -8.35 -3.97 -1.88
CA TRP A 20 -8.38 -5.34 -1.37
C TRP A 20 -9.61 -6.10 -1.88
N LEU A 21 -10.79 -5.47 -1.79
CA LEU A 21 -12.04 -6.02 -2.28
C LEU A 21 -11.98 -6.31 -3.78
N PHE A 22 -11.60 -5.30 -4.58
CA PHE A 22 -11.48 -5.45 -6.03
C PHE A 22 -10.46 -6.52 -6.43
N SER A 23 -9.35 -6.62 -5.69
CA SER A 23 -8.32 -7.63 -5.97
C SER A 23 -8.82 -9.04 -5.64
N LYS A 24 -9.52 -9.23 -4.51
CA LYS A 24 -10.07 -10.52 -4.10
C LYS A 24 -11.03 -11.06 -5.15
N GLU A 25 -11.92 -10.20 -5.66
CA GLU A 25 -12.87 -10.58 -6.71
C GLU A 25 -12.14 -10.86 -8.04
N ALA A 26 -11.20 -10.00 -8.45
CA ALA A 26 -10.49 -10.16 -9.69
C ALA A 26 -9.63 -11.42 -9.79
N ILE A 27 -8.89 -11.76 -8.71
CA ILE A 27 -8.01 -12.95 -8.68
C ILE A 27 -8.78 -14.26 -8.47
N SER A 28 -10.10 -14.24 -8.30
CA SER A 28 -10.89 -15.47 -8.27
C SER A 28 -10.87 -16.21 -9.61
N GLU A 29 -10.67 -15.50 -10.72
CA GLU A 29 -10.58 -16.08 -12.06
C GLU A 29 -9.30 -15.67 -12.81
N LEU A 30 -8.67 -14.53 -12.44
CA LEU A 30 -7.44 -14.08 -13.09
C LEU A 30 -6.20 -14.66 -12.40
N PRO A 31 -5.18 -15.11 -13.15
CA PRO A 31 -3.90 -15.50 -12.58
C PRO A 31 -3.28 -14.32 -11.81
N PRO A 32 -2.81 -14.53 -10.57
CA PRO A 32 -2.37 -13.45 -9.69
C PRO A 32 -1.26 -12.56 -10.27
N ALA A 33 -0.24 -13.13 -10.91
CA ALA A 33 0.83 -12.34 -11.50
C ALA A 33 0.37 -11.63 -12.77
N ALA A 34 -0.50 -12.24 -13.60
CA ALA A 34 -1.15 -11.57 -14.74
C ALA A 34 -1.97 -10.37 -14.29
N PHE A 35 -2.74 -10.53 -13.19
CA PHE A 35 -3.52 -9.45 -12.59
C PHE A 35 -2.62 -8.29 -12.14
N ILE A 36 -1.53 -8.56 -11.40
CA ILE A 36 -0.57 -7.52 -11.00
C ILE A 36 0.09 -6.88 -12.22
N GLY A 37 0.58 -7.68 -13.17
CA GLY A 37 1.25 -7.20 -14.37
C GLY A 37 0.36 -6.23 -15.17
N SER A 38 -0.79 -6.70 -15.60
CA SER A 38 -1.72 -5.91 -16.44
C SER A 38 -2.29 -4.69 -15.72
N ARG A 39 -2.69 -4.84 -14.44
CA ARG A 39 -3.23 -3.76 -13.62
C ARG A 39 -2.25 -2.59 -13.50
N PHE A 40 -0.99 -2.88 -13.20
CA PHE A 40 0.01 -1.85 -12.96
C PHE A 40 0.55 -1.24 -14.26
N LEU A 41 0.67 -2.02 -15.36
CA LEU A 41 1.00 -1.46 -16.68
C LEU A 41 -0.08 -0.54 -17.19
N LEU A 42 -1.36 -0.95 -17.13
CA LEU A 42 -2.47 -0.10 -17.56
C LEU A 42 -2.54 1.19 -16.72
N ALA A 43 -2.33 1.11 -15.41
CA ALA A 43 -2.31 2.31 -14.56
C ALA A 43 -1.14 3.24 -14.92
N ALA A 44 0.03 2.71 -15.27
CA ALA A 44 1.15 3.51 -15.75
C ALA A 44 0.83 4.19 -17.08
N LEU A 45 0.23 3.46 -18.02
CA LEU A 45 -0.19 4.00 -19.33
C LEU A 45 -1.23 5.11 -19.17
N LEU A 46 -2.17 4.98 -18.25
CA LEU A 46 -3.18 6.01 -17.96
C LEU A 46 -2.57 7.29 -17.38
N LEU A 47 -1.49 7.17 -16.58
CA LEU A 47 -0.81 8.33 -16.00
C LEU A 47 0.20 8.96 -16.95
N LEU A 48 0.67 8.26 -17.96
CA LEU A 48 1.71 8.74 -18.87
C LEU A 48 1.34 10.05 -19.59
N PRO A 49 0.15 10.21 -20.19
CA PRO A 49 -0.26 11.48 -20.80
C PRO A 49 -0.29 12.64 -19.80
N LEU A 50 -0.76 12.37 -18.56
CA LEU A 50 -0.81 13.37 -17.51
C LEU A 50 0.59 13.83 -17.09
N ALA A 51 1.56 12.90 -17.01
CA ALA A 51 2.94 13.21 -16.71
C ALA A 51 3.56 14.09 -17.81
N TRP A 52 3.39 13.71 -19.08
CA TRP A 52 3.92 14.45 -20.22
C TRP A 52 3.34 15.87 -20.35
N LEU A 53 2.04 16.05 -20.06
CA LEU A 53 1.35 17.33 -20.23
C LEU A 53 1.58 18.31 -19.07
N ARG A 54 1.88 17.81 -17.87
CA ARG A 54 1.89 18.65 -16.65
C ARG A 54 3.24 18.80 -15.97
N GLU A 55 4.18 17.91 -16.23
CA GLU A 55 5.43 17.85 -15.51
C GLU A 55 6.62 17.72 -16.46
N PRO A 56 7.76 18.37 -16.16
CA PRO A 56 8.96 18.22 -16.98
C PRO A 56 9.46 16.77 -16.93
N PRO A 57 10.00 16.24 -18.04
CA PRO A 57 10.51 14.88 -18.08
C PRO A 57 11.65 14.70 -17.07
N PRO A 58 11.71 13.55 -16.38
CA PRO A 58 12.74 13.29 -15.40
C PRO A 58 14.10 13.04 -16.07
N SER A 59 15.17 13.41 -15.39
CA SER A 59 16.53 13.06 -15.81
C SER A 59 16.75 11.54 -15.76
N ARG A 60 17.77 11.03 -16.46
CA ARG A 60 18.12 9.59 -16.43
C ARG A 60 18.32 9.07 -15.00
N ALA A 61 18.98 9.85 -14.15
CA ALA A 61 19.17 9.49 -12.74
C ALA A 61 17.87 9.41 -11.96
N GLN A 62 16.92 10.32 -12.21
CA GLN A 62 15.59 10.29 -11.61
C GLN A 62 14.77 9.10 -12.12
N MET A 63 14.86 8.77 -13.41
CA MET A 63 14.21 7.57 -13.98
C MET A 63 14.71 6.29 -13.32
N LEU A 64 16.04 6.12 -13.15
CA LEU A 64 16.62 4.96 -12.48
C LEU A 64 16.17 4.85 -11.01
N ARG A 65 16.12 5.97 -10.29
CA ARG A 65 15.63 5.99 -8.90
C ARG A 65 14.14 5.62 -8.80
N ALA A 66 13.32 6.16 -9.70
CA ALA A 66 11.91 5.81 -9.78
C ALA A 66 11.69 4.35 -10.17
N ALA A 67 12.49 3.82 -11.11
CA ALA A 67 12.47 2.42 -11.48
C ALA A 67 12.87 1.51 -10.30
N GLY A 68 13.92 1.85 -9.55
CA GLY A 68 14.29 1.12 -8.32
C GLY A 68 13.18 1.12 -7.27
N CYS A 69 12.46 2.23 -7.12
CA CYS A 69 11.29 2.31 -6.25
C CYS A 69 10.17 1.36 -6.74
N GLY A 70 9.94 1.29 -8.04
CA GLY A 70 8.98 0.38 -8.67
C GLY A 70 9.39 -1.09 -8.57
N THR A 71 10.67 -1.39 -8.67
CA THR A 71 11.21 -2.75 -8.46
C THR A 71 10.93 -3.24 -7.04
N LEU A 72 11.17 -2.38 -6.03
CA LEU A 72 10.86 -2.72 -4.63
C LEU A 72 9.35 -2.95 -4.41
N LEU A 73 8.50 -2.11 -5.02
CA LEU A 73 7.06 -2.29 -4.95
C LEU A 73 6.63 -3.60 -5.61
N GLY A 74 7.12 -3.87 -6.83
CA GLY A 74 6.85 -5.09 -7.56
C GLY A 74 7.29 -6.34 -6.80
N ALA A 75 8.52 -6.34 -6.27
CA ALA A 75 9.02 -7.42 -5.44
C ALA A 75 8.12 -7.67 -4.22
N SER A 76 7.72 -6.61 -3.50
CA SER A 76 6.81 -6.74 -2.36
C SER A 76 5.46 -7.35 -2.76
N LEU A 77 4.86 -6.89 -3.85
CA LEU A 77 3.56 -7.37 -4.32
C LEU A 77 3.62 -8.82 -4.82
N LEU A 78 4.70 -9.22 -5.47
CA LEU A 78 4.90 -10.60 -5.91
C LEU A 78 5.10 -11.54 -4.73
N LEU A 79 5.89 -11.15 -3.72
CA LEU A 79 6.00 -11.89 -2.46
C LEU A 79 4.66 -12.00 -1.73
N TRP A 80 3.88 -10.92 -1.73
CA TRP A 80 2.54 -10.88 -1.13
C TRP A 80 1.55 -11.81 -1.85
N VAL A 81 1.54 -11.82 -3.19
CA VAL A 81 0.69 -12.72 -3.98
C VAL A 81 1.07 -14.18 -3.73
N THR A 82 2.37 -14.49 -3.68
CA THR A 82 2.87 -15.82 -3.32
C THR A 82 2.44 -16.23 -1.90
N ALA A 83 2.46 -15.29 -0.96
CA ALA A 83 1.98 -15.54 0.40
C ALA A 83 0.48 -15.87 0.43
N ILE A 84 -0.34 -15.12 -0.32
CA ILE A 84 -1.80 -15.35 -0.41
C ILE A 84 -2.11 -16.71 -1.03
N SER A 85 -1.41 -17.10 -2.09
CA SER A 85 -1.65 -18.38 -2.78
C SER A 85 -1.34 -19.60 -1.89
N GLN A 86 -0.57 -19.40 -0.81
CA GLN A 86 -0.17 -20.44 0.14
C GLN A 86 -0.82 -20.29 1.52
N SER A 87 -1.80 -19.40 1.65
CA SER A 87 -2.41 -19.08 2.96
C SER A 87 -3.92 -19.30 2.96
N ASP A 88 -4.38 -20.07 3.94
CA ASP A 88 -5.80 -20.19 4.27
C ASP A 88 -6.30 -19.04 5.18
N ALA A 89 -5.37 -18.22 5.73
CA ALA A 89 -5.65 -17.19 6.72
C ALA A 89 -5.30 -15.78 6.21
N LEU A 90 -6.14 -15.19 5.36
CA LEU A 90 -5.93 -13.86 4.79
C LEU A 90 -5.86 -12.74 5.86
N GLY A 91 -6.58 -12.89 6.97
CA GLY A 91 -6.58 -11.91 8.05
C GLY A 91 -5.21 -11.73 8.72
N SER A 92 -4.44 -12.83 8.91
CA SER A 92 -3.06 -12.74 9.42
C SER A 92 -2.13 -12.04 8.43
N GLY A 93 -2.31 -12.32 7.15
CA GLY A 93 -1.56 -11.67 6.08
C GLY A 93 -1.76 -10.15 6.07
N ALA A 94 -3.00 -9.68 6.16
CA ALA A 94 -3.34 -8.26 6.21
C ALA A 94 -2.73 -7.57 7.43
N PHE A 95 -2.72 -8.24 8.60
CA PHE A 95 -2.03 -7.74 9.79
C PHE A 95 -0.53 -7.56 9.56
N ILE A 96 0.16 -8.60 9.05
CA ILE A 96 1.61 -8.56 8.82
C ILE A 96 1.95 -7.47 7.79
N MET A 97 1.17 -7.34 6.73
CA MET A 97 1.36 -6.27 5.74
C MET A 97 1.18 -4.88 6.34
N SER A 98 0.31 -4.72 7.33
CA SER A 98 0.15 -3.44 8.05
C SER A 98 1.39 -3.08 8.89
N VAL A 99 2.17 -4.06 9.35
CA VAL A 99 3.45 -3.82 10.05
C VAL A 99 4.46 -3.13 9.13
N ALA A 100 4.39 -3.33 7.81
CA ALA A 100 5.24 -2.65 6.84
C ALA A 100 5.21 -1.13 7.00
N THR A 101 4.03 -0.56 7.28
CA THR A 101 3.87 0.88 7.46
C THR A 101 4.59 1.40 8.71
N LEU A 102 4.65 0.59 9.76
CA LEU A 102 5.40 0.89 10.98
C LEU A 102 6.92 0.73 10.78
N MET A 103 7.33 -0.17 9.88
CA MET A 103 8.76 -0.34 9.54
C MET A 103 9.30 0.79 8.65
N ALA A 104 8.45 1.46 7.88
CA ALA A 104 8.90 2.47 6.92
C ALA A 104 9.68 3.65 7.56
N PRO A 105 9.30 4.25 8.71
CA PRO A 105 10.10 5.28 9.36
C PRO A 105 11.45 4.76 9.87
N LEU A 106 11.52 3.50 10.30
CA LEU A 106 12.78 2.85 10.74
C LEU A 106 13.70 2.63 9.54
N ALA A 107 13.17 2.15 8.42
CA ALA A 107 13.91 2.01 7.17
C ALA A 107 14.41 3.38 6.66
N ALA A 108 13.59 4.43 6.75
CA ALA A 108 13.98 5.79 6.39
C ALA A 108 15.11 6.32 7.30
N TRP A 109 15.07 5.99 8.59
CA TRP A 109 16.15 6.34 9.52
C TRP A 109 17.45 5.62 9.18
N ALA A 110 17.38 4.32 8.95
CA ALA A 110 18.57 3.51 8.61
C ALA A 110 19.20 3.94 7.27
N ALA A 111 18.39 4.14 6.22
CA ALA A 111 18.89 4.40 4.86
C ALA A 111 19.21 5.89 4.62
N PHE A 112 18.43 6.81 5.17
CA PHE A 112 18.50 8.25 4.86
C PHE A 112 18.79 9.12 6.08
N ARG A 113 19.09 8.51 7.24
CA ARG A 113 19.29 9.21 8.53
C ARG A 113 18.11 10.12 8.95
N ALA A 114 16.92 9.86 8.39
CA ALA A 114 15.68 10.58 8.67
C ALA A 114 15.07 10.11 9.99
N LYS A 115 15.63 10.57 11.12
CA LYS A 115 15.24 10.11 12.48
C LYS A 115 13.76 10.36 12.75
N PRO A 116 12.99 9.32 13.17
CA PRO A 116 11.58 9.47 13.55
C PRO A 116 11.45 10.44 14.73
N GLY A 117 10.42 11.27 14.69
CA GLY A 117 10.14 12.21 15.78
C GLY A 117 9.64 11.48 17.04
N ARG A 118 9.72 12.17 18.21
CA ARG A 118 9.31 11.61 19.51
C ARG A 118 7.88 11.05 19.51
N HIS A 119 6.97 11.68 18.78
CA HIS A 119 5.59 11.22 18.68
C HIS A 119 5.44 9.86 18.02
N TYR A 120 6.28 9.52 17.03
CA TYR A 120 6.28 8.19 16.44
C TYR A 120 6.55 7.10 17.51
N TRP A 121 7.54 7.29 18.37
CA TRP A 121 7.88 6.34 19.43
C TRP A 121 6.78 6.20 20.47
N LEU A 122 6.04 7.29 20.76
CA LEU A 122 4.91 7.26 21.70
C LEU A 122 3.68 6.57 21.10
N THR A 123 3.46 6.71 19.80
CA THR A 123 2.28 6.10 19.12
C THR A 123 2.54 4.68 18.65
N LEU A 124 3.79 4.27 18.48
CA LEU A 124 4.16 2.93 17.99
C LEU A 124 3.57 1.78 18.84
N PRO A 125 3.66 1.77 20.18
CA PRO A 125 3.06 0.72 21.00
C PRO A 125 1.53 0.66 20.85
N ILE A 126 0.87 1.81 20.75
CA ILE A 126 -0.58 1.90 20.57
C ILE A 126 -0.97 1.33 19.20
N ALA A 127 -0.20 1.64 18.15
CA ALA A 127 -0.37 1.10 16.82
C ALA A 127 -0.25 -0.42 16.81
N ILE A 128 0.79 -0.96 17.42
CA ILE A 128 1.03 -2.40 17.53
C ILE A 128 -0.14 -3.07 18.29
N ALA A 129 -0.54 -2.52 19.45
CA ALA A 129 -1.66 -3.06 20.21
C ALA A 129 -2.97 -3.03 19.41
N GLY A 130 -3.26 -1.93 18.70
CA GLY A 130 -4.42 -1.82 17.83
C GLY A 130 -4.43 -2.86 16.71
N LEU A 131 -3.31 -3.06 16.04
CA LEU A 131 -3.17 -4.07 14.99
C LEU A 131 -3.29 -5.49 15.54
N LEU A 132 -2.73 -5.80 16.70
CA LEU A 132 -2.87 -7.10 17.37
C LEU A 132 -4.33 -7.42 17.71
N LEU A 133 -5.09 -6.43 18.20
CA LEU A 133 -6.52 -6.60 18.47
C LEU A 133 -7.34 -6.76 17.18
N LEU A 134 -7.02 -6.04 16.11
CA LEU A 134 -7.66 -6.22 14.80
C LEU A 134 -7.46 -7.64 14.25
N SER A 135 -6.33 -8.27 14.55
CA SER A 135 -5.99 -9.64 14.12
C SER A 135 -6.40 -10.73 15.10
N SER A 136 -7.10 -10.41 16.18
CA SER A 136 -7.39 -11.33 17.30
C SER A 136 -8.18 -12.59 16.93
N SER A 137 -8.86 -12.62 15.78
CA SER A 137 -9.55 -13.80 15.25
C SER A 137 -8.65 -14.70 14.40
N THR A 138 -7.39 -14.37 14.27
CA THR A 138 -6.46 -15.05 13.37
C THR A 138 -5.66 -16.12 14.12
N HIS A 139 -5.66 -17.36 13.63
CA HIS A 139 -4.79 -18.42 14.15
C HIS A 139 -3.35 -18.20 13.66
N TRP A 140 -2.43 -18.01 14.61
CA TRP A 140 -1.00 -17.82 14.33
C TRP A 140 -0.32 -19.20 14.29
N GLY A 141 0.03 -19.68 13.09
CA GLY A 141 0.88 -20.85 12.89
C GLY A 141 2.18 -20.47 12.18
N VAL A 142 3.28 -21.15 12.50
CA VAL A 142 4.50 -21.02 11.70
C VAL A 142 4.27 -21.74 10.38
N SER A 143 4.15 -20.99 9.30
CA SER A 143 3.89 -21.51 7.95
C SER A 143 4.81 -20.85 6.93
N LEU A 144 4.97 -21.48 5.78
CA LEU A 144 5.74 -20.89 4.68
C LEU A 144 5.11 -19.56 4.20
N SER A 145 3.78 -19.46 4.24
CA SER A 145 3.06 -18.21 3.91
C SER A 145 3.41 -17.06 4.86
N LEU A 146 3.62 -17.34 6.17
CA LEU A 146 4.08 -16.34 7.14
C LEU A 146 5.44 -15.75 6.73
N PHE A 147 6.38 -16.59 6.30
CA PHE A 147 7.68 -16.13 5.81
C PHE A 147 7.54 -15.19 4.60
N TRP A 148 6.70 -15.56 3.62
CA TRP A 148 6.43 -14.72 2.45
C TRP A 148 5.77 -13.40 2.81
N PHE A 149 4.80 -13.38 3.73
CA PHE A 149 4.19 -12.15 4.23
C PHE A 149 5.20 -11.25 4.94
N LEU A 150 6.08 -11.79 5.78
CA LEU A 150 7.12 -11.01 6.46
C LEU A 150 8.11 -10.43 5.46
N ALA A 151 8.53 -11.19 4.46
CA ALA A 151 9.41 -10.72 3.39
C ALA A 151 8.72 -9.60 2.57
N ALA A 152 7.46 -9.78 2.21
CA ALA A 152 6.64 -8.78 1.53
C ALA A 152 6.51 -7.49 2.35
N ALA A 153 6.17 -7.60 3.65
CA ALA A 153 6.02 -6.47 4.55
C ALA A 153 7.33 -5.70 4.75
N THR A 154 8.45 -6.41 4.91
CA THR A 154 9.77 -5.79 5.04
C THR A 154 10.14 -5.02 3.78
N THR A 155 9.97 -5.64 2.61
CA THR A 155 10.23 -5.02 1.30
C THR A 155 9.32 -3.82 1.07
N LEU A 156 8.04 -3.90 1.46
CA LEU A 156 7.10 -2.78 1.38
C LEU A 156 7.50 -1.63 2.31
N GLY A 157 7.95 -1.93 3.53
CA GLY A 157 8.42 -0.92 4.46
C GLY A 157 9.63 -0.14 3.92
N ILE A 158 10.58 -0.85 3.31
CA ILE A 158 11.73 -0.23 2.63
C ILE A 158 11.24 0.60 1.44
N GLN A 159 10.35 0.04 0.61
CA GLN A 159 9.79 0.73 -0.54
C GLN A 159 9.10 2.04 -0.16
N LEU A 160 8.28 2.05 0.89
CA LEU A 160 7.61 3.26 1.37
C LEU A 160 8.60 4.34 1.82
N ALA A 161 9.70 3.96 2.48
CA ALA A 161 10.77 4.88 2.87
C ALA A 161 11.48 5.48 1.66
N VAL A 162 11.83 4.66 0.68
CA VAL A 162 12.48 5.04 -0.58
C VAL A 162 11.56 5.92 -1.42
N HIS A 163 10.30 5.52 -1.56
CA HIS A 163 9.28 6.30 -2.28
C HIS A 163 9.11 7.69 -1.67
N ARG A 164 8.96 7.78 -0.35
CA ARG A 164 8.85 9.07 0.34
C ARG A 164 10.08 9.94 0.14
N HIS A 165 11.27 9.36 0.15
CA HIS A 165 12.51 10.09 -0.09
C HIS A 165 12.54 10.71 -1.48
N PHE A 166 12.24 9.93 -2.53
CA PHE A 166 12.26 10.40 -3.90
C PHE A 166 11.06 11.26 -4.30
N ALA A 167 9.91 11.10 -3.65
CA ALA A 167 8.73 11.94 -3.86
C ALA A 167 8.97 13.43 -3.54
N GLN A 168 10.10 13.79 -2.93
CA GLN A 168 10.48 15.17 -2.68
C GLN A 168 11.31 15.80 -3.82
N SER A 169 11.93 14.99 -4.66
CA SER A 169 12.91 15.43 -5.66
C SER A 169 12.55 15.03 -7.09
N ILE A 170 11.55 14.16 -7.27
CA ILE A 170 11.05 13.73 -8.57
C ILE A 170 9.61 14.20 -8.69
N ALA A 171 9.24 14.69 -9.86
CA ALA A 171 7.87 15.10 -10.15
C ALA A 171 6.88 13.95 -9.85
N PRO A 172 5.82 14.18 -9.05
CA PRO A 172 5.01 13.10 -8.47
C PRO A 172 4.37 12.18 -9.50
N THR A 173 3.88 12.73 -10.62
CA THR A 173 3.22 11.92 -11.65
C THR A 173 4.23 11.03 -12.38
N TRP A 174 5.43 11.56 -12.69
CA TRP A 174 6.52 10.76 -13.28
C TRP A 174 7.00 9.66 -12.35
N LEU A 175 7.21 9.98 -11.06
CA LEU A 175 7.62 8.96 -10.07
C LEU A 175 6.60 7.83 -10.01
N THR A 176 5.31 8.17 -9.95
CA THR A 176 4.22 7.18 -9.91
C THR A 176 4.18 6.37 -11.21
N CYS A 177 4.20 7.03 -12.37
CA CYS A 177 4.12 6.36 -13.67
C CYS A 177 5.25 5.33 -13.85
N ILE A 178 6.50 5.71 -13.61
CA ILE A 178 7.67 4.83 -13.75
C ILE A 178 7.63 3.70 -12.72
N GLN A 179 7.25 4.00 -11.48
CA GLN A 179 7.11 3.00 -10.43
C GLN A 179 6.07 1.93 -10.79
N LEU A 180 4.89 2.35 -11.27
CA LEU A 180 3.82 1.42 -11.66
C LEU A 180 4.24 0.62 -12.91
N ALA A 181 4.91 1.24 -13.88
CA ALA A 181 5.43 0.54 -15.05
C ALA A 181 6.39 -0.58 -14.67
N MET A 182 7.36 -0.29 -13.80
CA MET A 182 8.31 -1.31 -13.33
C MET A 182 7.64 -2.43 -12.54
N THR A 183 6.67 -2.09 -11.67
CA THR A 183 5.86 -3.07 -10.95
C THR A 183 5.10 -3.98 -11.92
N GLY A 184 4.47 -3.39 -12.92
CA GLY A 184 3.72 -4.11 -13.94
C GLY A 184 4.60 -5.01 -14.82
N LEU A 185 5.79 -4.51 -15.21
CA LEU A 185 6.77 -5.33 -15.96
C LEU A 185 7.23 -6.56 -15.17
N LEU A 186 7.50 -6.42 -13.87
CA LEU A 186 7.87 -7.54 -13.01
C LEU A 186 6.72 -8.55 -12.89
N GLY A 187 5.47 -8.07 -12.70
CA GLY A 187 4.30 -8.94 -12.65
C GLY A 187 4.07 -9.69 -13.96
N THR A 188 4.20 -8.99 -15.09
CA THR A 188 4.09 -9.61 -16.42
C THR A 188 5.20 -10.64 -16.66
N LEU A 189 6.43 -10.34 -16.27
CA LEU A 189 7.54 -11.28 -16.39
C LEU A 189 7.27 -12.55 -15.56
N LEU A 190 6.81 -12.40 -14.31
CA LEU A 190 6.49 -13.56 -13.48
C LEU A 190 5.35 -14.38 -14.10
N PHE A 191 4.29 -13.73 -14.58
CA PHE A 191 3.19 -14.41 -15.27
C PHE A 191 3.71 -15.27 -16.43
N LEU A 192 4.53 -14.70 -17.31
CA LEU A 192 5.08 -15.41 -18.48
C LEU A 192 5.96 -16.59 -18.11
N LEU A 193 6.57 -16.59 -16.91
CA LEU A 193 7.48 -17.65 -16.46
C LEU A 193 6.77 -18.74 -15.64
N THR A 194 5.67 -18.43 -14.95
CA THR A 194 5.11 -19.32 -13.91
C THR A 194 3.62 -19.61 -14.01
N GLU A 195 2.87 -18.81 -14.76
CA GLU A 195 1.41 -18.94 -14.83
C GLU A 195 0.94 -19.16 -16.26
N GLN A 196 -0.29 -19.66 -16.40
CA GLN A 196 -0.98 -19.81 -17.67
C GLN A 196 -2.32 -19.09 -17.62
N TRP A 197 -2.80 -18.62 -18.78
CA TRP A 197 -4.12 -18.03 -18.89
C TRP A 197 -5.20 -19.12 -18.73
N PRO A 198 -6.31 -18.86 -18.02
CA PRO A 198 -7.36 -19.85 -17.81
C PRO A 198 -8.04 -20.22 -19.17
N GLU A 199 -8.09 -21.50 -19.48
CA GLU A 199 -8.70 -22.01 -20.72
C GLU A 199 -10.21 -21.73 -20.79
N ALA A 200 -10.89 -21.74 -19.63
CA ALA A 200 -12.32 -21.45 -19.54
C ALA A 200 -12.71 -19.99 -19.84
N GLY A 201 -11.70 -19.11 -20.01
CA GLY A 201 -11.92 -17.68 -20.13
C GLY A 201 -12.20 -17.00 -18.79
N VAL A 202 -12.53 -15.72 -18.84
CA VAL A 202 -12.78 -14.86 -17.65
C VAL A 202 -14.18 -14.25 -17.80
N SER A 203 -14.99 -14.30 -16.75
CA SER A 203 -16.36 -13.79 -16.76
C SER A 203 -16.40 -12.25 -16.90
N HIS A 204 -17.48 -11.72 -17.48
CA HIS A 204 -17.63 -10.27 -17.69
C HIS A 204 -17.63 -9.47 -16.38
N SER A 205 -18.13 -10.03 -15.28
CA SER A 205 -18.13 -9.39 -13.96
C SER A 205 -16.72 -9.12 -13.44
N ILE A 206 -15.79 -10.05 -13.67
CA ILE A 206 -14.38 -9.92 -13.26
C ILE A 206 -13.68 -8.76 -13.97
N TRP A 207 -14.01 -8.51 -15.25
CA TRP A 207 -13.47 -7.35 -15.96
C TRP A 207 -13.92 -6.02 -15.37
N GLY A 208 -15.12 -5.96 -14.78
CA GLY A 208 -15.59 -4.80 -14.01
C GLY A 208 -14.75 -4.57 -12.75
N TRP A 209 -14.49 -5.62 -11.96
CA TRP A 209 -13.62 -5.55 -10.78
C TRP A 209 -12.18 -5.22 -11.16
N PHE A 210 -11.68 -5.79 -12.25
CA PHE A 210 -10.38 -5.47 -12.79
C PHE A 210 -10.27 -3.99 -13.16
N ALA A 211 -11.22 -3.44 -13.92
CA ALA A 211 -11.25 -2.03 -14.30
C ALA A 211 -11.30 -1.10 -13.08
N ALA A 212 -12.14 -1.41 -12.07
CA ALA A 212 -12.19 -0.68 -10.81
C ALA A 212 -10.84 -0.73 -10.09
N SER A 213 -10.17 -1.89 -10.07
CA SER A 213 -8.85 -2.04 -9.48
C SER A 213 -7.79 -1.18 -10.17
N VAL A 214 -7.81 -1.10 -11.52
CA VAL A 214 -6.89 -0.27 -12.30
C VAL A 214 -7.11 1.22 -12.04
N LEU A 215 -8.36 1.68 -12.21
CA LEU A 215 -8.68 3.11 -12.19
C LEU A 215 -8.64 3.69 -10.77
N ILE A 216 -9.31 3.03 -9.84
CA ILE A 216 -9.57 3.55 -8.48
C ILE A 216 -8.44 3.15 -7.55
N ALA A 217 -8.20 1.85 -7.41
CA ALA A 217 -7.28 1.35 -6.38
C ALA A 217 -5.80 1.36 -6.80
N THR A 218 -5.51 1.64 -8.08
CA THR A 218 -4.12 1.75 -8.54
C THR A 218 -3.84 3.15 -9.08
N THR A 219 -4.41 3.55 -10.20
CA THR A 219 -4.09 4.83 -10.85
C THR A 219 -4.33 6.02 -9.92
N LEU A 220 -5.57 6.19 -9.47
CA LEU A 220 -5.94 7.31 -8.60
C LEU A 220 -5.26 7.21 -7.24
N ARG A 221 -5.28 6.05 -6.59
CA ARG A 221 -4.68 5.85 -5.28
C ARG A 221 -3.18 6.17 -5.26
N TYR A 222 -2.38 5.58 -6.16
CA TYR A 222 -0.92 5.78 -6.15
C TYR A 222 -0.53 7.20 -6.56
N TRP A 223 -1.27 7.82 -7.46
CA TRP A 223 -1.07 9.22 -7.81
C TRP A 223 -1.31 10.15 -6.61
N LEU A 224 -2.44 9.97 -5.89
CA LEU A 224 -2.74 10.71 -4.68
C LEU A 224 -1.73 10.43 -3.57
N LEU A 225 -1.31 9.17 -3.39
CA LEU A 225 -0.31 8.76 -2.42
C LEU A 225 1.02 9.50 -2.64
N THR A 226 1.52 9.51 -3.87
CA THR A 226 2.79 10.18 -4.19
C THR A 226 2.71 11.68 -3.92
N HIS A 227 1.59 12.32 -4.28
CA HIS A 227 1.34 13.73 -3.98
C HIS A 227 1.25 14.02 -2.47
N ALA A 228 0.65 13.13 -1.71
CA ALA A 228 0.62 13.27 -0.25
C ALA A 228 2.01 13.08 0.36
N LEU A 229 2.74 12.02 -0.06
CA LEU A 229 4.08 11.71 0.43
C LEU A 229 5.11 12.81 0.13
N SER A 230 4.98 13.52 -0.98
CA SER A 230 5.87 14.66 -1.29
C SER A 230 5.75 15.80 -0.27
N LYS A 231 4.63 15.90 0.46
CA LYS A 231 4.29 17.04 1.35
C LYS A 231 4.28 16.67 2.84
N MET A 232 4.64 15.44 3.23
CA MET A 232 4.61 15.01 4.62
C MET A 232 5.79 14.10 4.98
N THR A 233 6.05 13.92 6.27
CA THR A 233 7.13 13.03 6.74
C THR A 233 6.73 11.57 6.63
N THR A 234 7.70 10.66 6.52
CA THR A 234 7.47 9.20 6.50
C THR A 234 6.68 8.73 7.71
N ALA A 235 7.00 9.27 8.91
CA ALA A 235 6.31 8.90 10.14
C ALA A 235 4.82 9.30 10.14
N HIS A 236 4.48 10.51 9.67
CA HIS A 236 3.08 10.93 9.56
C HIS A 236 2.32 10.12 8.50
N ALA A 237 2.96 9.85 7.36
CA ALA A 237 2.36 9.02 6.31
C ALA A 237 2.09 7.60 6.82
N ALA A 238 3.07 6.98 7.48
CA ALA A 238 2.95 5.64 8.03
C ALA A 238 1.77 5.51 9.00
N LEU A 239 1.65 6.45 9.93
CA LEU A 239 0.57 6.42 10.92
C LEU A 239 -0.81 6.69 10.29
N MET A 240 -0.89 7.53 9.24
CA MET A 240 -2.14 7.70 8.49
C MET A 240 -2.52 6.44 7.70
N MET A 241 -1.53 5.71 7.17
CA MET A 241 -1.78 4.46 6.44
C MET A 241 -2.37 3.35 7.33
N LEU A 242 -2.23 3.43 8.66
CA LEU A 242 -2.91 2.51 9.58
C LEU A 242 -4.44 2.62 9.57
N LEU A 243 -5.01 3.62 8.93
CA LEU A 243 -6.45 3.68 8.66
C LEU A 243 -6.90 2.62 7.64
N GLU A 244 -6.01 2.15 6.78
CA GLU A 244 -6.36 1.14 5.76
C GLU A 244 -6.99 -0.12 6.37
N PRO A 245 -6.41 -0.80 7.38
CA PRO A 245 -7.06 -1.96 8.00
C PRO A 245 -8.40 -1.63 8.68
N VAL A 246 -8.61 -0.40 9.15
CA VAL A 246 -9.91 0.01 9.70
C VAL A 246 -10.96 0.08 8.59
N TRP A 247 -10.62 0.71 7.46
CA TRP A 247 -11.51 0.75 6.29
C TRP A 247 -11.76 -0.65 5.72
N THR A 248 -10.71 -1.49 5.66
CA THR A 248 -10.85 -2.88 5.20
C THR A 248 -11.81 -3.66 6.09
N LEU A 249 -11.74 -3.50 7.41
CA LEU A 249 -12.68 -4.11 8.35
C LEU A 249 -14.12 -3.67 8.09
N ILE A 250 -14.35 -2.37 7.89
CA ILE A 250 -15.69 -1.83 7.58
C ILE A 250 -16.21 -2.40 6.25
N LEU A 251 -15.39 -2.38 5.21
CA LEU A 251 -15.79 -2.87 3.90
C LEU A 251 -16.02 -4.39 3.90
N SER A 252 -15.19 -5.19 4.57
CA SER A 252 -15.37 -6.63 4.64
C SER A 252 -16.65 -7.01 5.40
N THR A 253 -16.99 -6.27 6.46
CA THR A 253 -18.27 -6.46 7.17
C THR A 253 -19.46 -6.13 6.26
N LEU A 254 -19.39 -5.03 5.50
CA LEU A 254 -20.49 -4.61 4.64
C LEU A 254 -20.70 -5.52 3.43
N PHE A 255 -19.61 -5.99 2.81
CA PHE A 255 -19.68 -6.78 1.57
C PHE A 255 -19.70 -8.29 1.79
N TYR A 256 -19.03 -8.77 2.84
CA TYR A 256 -18.90 -10.21 3.11
C TYR A 256 -19.61 -10.66 4.39
N GLY A 257 -20.26 -9.74 5.13
CA GLY A 257 -20.97 -10.06 6.37
C GLY A 257 -20.04 -10.54 7.49
N GLU A 258 -18.76 -10.20 7.47
CA GLU A 258 -17.82 -10.62 8.51
C GLU A 258 -18.22 -10.04 9.88
N PRO A 259 -18.27 -10.88 10.95
CA PRO A 259 -18.70 -10.43 12.26
C PRO A 259 -17.69 -9.43 12.87
N LEU A 260 -18.22 -8.31 13.38
CA LEU A 260 -17.47 -7.33 14.16
C LEU A 260 -17.37 -7.82 15.63
N GLY A 261 -16.31 -8.55 15.94
CA GLY A 261 -16.02 -8.89 17.34
C GLY A 261 -15.54 -7.70 18.16
N GLY A 262 -15.79 -7.71 19.48
CA GLY A 262 -15.39 -6.62 20.39
C GLY A 262 -13.89 -6.29 20.34
N ALA A 263 -13.03 -7.28 20.17
CA ALA A 263 -11.60 -7.08 20.02
C ALA A 263 -11.23 -6.31 18.72
N LYS A 264 -11.89 -6.63 17.59
CA LYS A 264 -11.71 -5.90 16.32
C LYS A 264 -12.15 -4.43 16.46
N LEU A 265 -13.26 -4.17 17.14
CA LEU A 265 -13.73 -2.81 17.42
C LEU A 265 -12.77 -2.03 18.33
N ALA A 266 -12.27 -2.66 19.39
CA ALA A 266 -11.27 -2.08 20.28
C ALA A 266 -9.96 -1.75 19.51
N GLY A 267 -9.50 -2.65 18.65
CA GLY A 267 -8.32 -2.45 17.79
C GLY A 267 -8.50 -1.28 16.82
N ALA A 268 -9.64 -1.19 16.14
CA ALA A 268 -9.99 -0.06 15.29
C ALA A 268 -10.03 1.26 16.08
N GLY A 269 -10.63 1.24 17.30
CA GLY A 269 -10.64 2.38 18.21
C GLY A 269 -9.25 2.87 18.60
N LEU A 270 -8.31 1.97 18.91
CA LEU A 270 -6.92 2.31 19.22
C LEU A 270 -6.20 2.94 18.02
N VAL A 271 -6.40 2.41 16.82
CA VAL A 271 -5.85 2.98 15.59
C VAL A 271 -6.42 4.39 15.35
N LEU A 272 -7.71 4.59 15.53
CA LEU A 272 -8.35 5.90 15.36
C LEU A 272 -7.90 6.90 16.45
N TYR A 273 -7.66 6.44 17.68
CA TYR A 273 -7.19 7.29 18.78
C TYR A 273 -5.82 7.95 18.51
N GLN A 274 -4.99 7.36 17.67
CA GLN A 274 -3.71 7.93 17.29
C GLN A 274 -3.83 9.17 16.39
N LEU A 275 -4.90 9.30 15.60
CA LEU A 275 -5.07 10.39 14.64
C LEU A 275 -5.05 11.79 15.29
N PRO A 276 -5.82 12.09 16.35
CA PRO A 276 -5.75 13.38 17.02
C PRO A 276 -4.38 13.67 17.65
N LEU A 277 -3.66 12.65 18.13
CA LEU A 277 -2.30 12.82 18.66
C LEU A 277 -1.34 13.26 17.56
N LEU A 278 -1.47 12.67 16.36
CA LEU A 278 -0.71 13.06 15.17
C LEU A 278 -1.03 14.47 14.70
N LEU A 279 -2.30 14.82 14.65
CA LEU A 279 -2.76 16.15 14.22
C LEU A 279 -2.25 17.25 15.15
N ARG A 280 -2.18 16.99 16.47
CA ARG A 280 -1.62 17.90 17.46
C ARG A 280 -0.10 18.07 17.28
N SER A 281 0.63 16.97 17.05
CA SER A 281 2.09 17.00 16.85
C SER A 281 2.50 17.74 15.57
N ALA A 282 1.68 17.65 14.55
CA ALA A 282 1.89 18.34 13.28
C ALA A 282 1.69 19.85 13.37
N ARG A 283 0.84 20.33 14.31
CA ARG A 283 0.64 21.77 14.58
C ARG A 283 1.83 22.41 15.29
N LEU A 284 2.62 21.63 16.04
CA LEU A 284 3.74 22.14 16.84
C LEU A 284 5.04 22.33 16.04
N LYS A 285 5.08 21.98 14.75
CA LYS A 285 6.28 22.05 13.88
C LYS A 285 6.16 23.06 12.72
N THR A 286 5.33 24.07 12.82
CA THR A 286 5.48 25.27 11.95
C THR A 286 6.59 26.13 12.56
N PRO A 287 7.79 26.27 11.94
CA PRO A 287 8.65 27.39 12.25
C PRO A 287 7.95 28.64 11.73
N VAL A 288 7.94 29.67 12.57
CA VAL A 288 7.64 31.07 12.21
C VAL A 288 8.62 31.54 11.16
#